data_16a55b7804d325ad15222220243f8920
#
_entry.id   16a55b7804d325ad15222220243f8920
#
_cell.length_a   1.000
_cell.length_b   1.000
_cell.length_c   1.000
_cell.angle_alpha   90.00
_cell.angle_beta   90.00
_cell.angle_gamma   90.00
#
_symmetry.space_group_name_H-M   'P 1'
#
loop_
_entity.id
_entity.type
_entity.pdbx_description
1 polymer ?
#
loop_
_entity_poly.entity_id
_entity_poly.type
_entity_poly.pdbx_seq_one_letter_code
_entity_poly.pdbx_strand_id
1 'polypeptide(L)'
;MTRLRIVASAADLIARAVAGIQSEVPNLANLKIVIGLELRGRGDTQLYRVELPGPKISKGYADDERLHVSIPRSHFNELAEDGKLRHWHEAWDHGHVKVEGDPRVQKLVGQVVAKAEARSRLRKAH
;
A
#
# COMPACT_ATOMS: atom_id res chain seq x y z
N MET A 1 -6.61 12.88 33.74
CA MET A 1 -7.31 12.39 32.67
C MET A 1 -6.52 11.37 31.92
N THR A 2 -7.13 10.34 31.65
CA THR A 2 -6.43 9.32 30.94
C THR A 2 -6.25 9.73 29.52
N ARG A 3 -5.02 9.72 29.14
CA ARG A 3 -4.79 9.92 27.79
C ARG A 3 -5.21 8.72 27.07
N LEU A 4 -6.11 8.89 26.21
CA LEU A 4 -6.48 7.81 25.39
C LEU A 4 -5.36 7.54 24.47
N ARG A 5 -4.79 6.36 24.66
CA ARG A 5 -3.83 5.97 23.74
C ARG A 5 -4.57 5.40 22.60
N ILE A 6 -4.68 6.15 21.55
CA ILE A 6 -5.34 5.64 20.37
C ILE A 6 -4.35 4.80 19.61
N VAL A 7 -4.60 3.50 19.66
CA VAL A 7 -3.81 2.59 18.86
C VAL A 7 -4.50 2.49 17.51
N ALA A 8 -3.83 2.91 16.48
CA ALA A 8 -4.42 2.85 15.14
C ALA A 8 -4.74 1.42 14.80
N SER A 9 -5.95 1.17 14.34
CA SER A 9 -6.33 -0.15 13.86
C SER A 9 -5.61 -0.45 12.56
N ALA A 10 -5.58 -1.72 12.17
CA ALA A 10 -4.98 -2.09 10.90
C ALA A 10 -5.69 -1.38 9.76
N ALA A 11 -7.02 -1.24 9.83
CA ALA A 11 -7.75 -0.53 8.79
C ALA A 11 -7.34 0.93 8.70
N ASP A 12 -7.11 1.58 9.84
CA ASP A 12 -6.65 2.97 9.86
C ASP A 12 -5.27 3.11 9.23
N LEU A 13 -4.37 2.18 9.51
CA LEU A 13 -3.04 2.21 8.94
C LEU A 13 -3.08 1.95 7.45
N ILE A 14 -3.94 1.05 7.00
CA ILE A 14 -4.10 0.78 5.56
C ILE A 14 -4.62 2.04 4.86
N ALA A 15 -5.62 2.69 5.45
CA ALA A 15 -6.16 3.91 4.86
C ALA A 15 -5.09 5.00 4.77
N ARG A 16 -4.27 5.13 5.81
CA ARG A 16 -3.18 6.10 5.83
C ARG A 16 -2.14 5.79 4.76
N ALA A 17 -1.77 4.51 4.62
CA ALA A 17 -0.80 4.09 3.61
C ALA A 17 -1.32 4.40 2.21
N VAL A 18 -2.58 4.07 1.94
CA VAL A 18 -3.18 4.34 0.63
C VAL A 18 -3.22 5.83 0.35
N ALA A 19 -3.66 6.63 1.32
CA ALA A 19 -3.72 8.07 1.15
C ALA A 19 -2.34 8.66 0.86
N GLY A 20 -1.32 8.18 1.57
CA GLY A 20 0.04 8.64 1.35
C GLY A 20 0.55 8.32 -0.04
N ILE A 21 0.31 7.10 -0.49
CA ILE A 21 0.73 6.70 -1.83
C ILE A 21 -0.05 7.49 -2.89
N GLN A 22 -1.36 7.65 -2.69
CA GLN A 22 -2.18 8.42 -3.65
C GLN A 22 -1.75 9.88 -3.72
N SER A 23 -1.27 10.45 -2.61
CA SER A 23 -0.82 11.83 -2.64
C SER A 23 0.44 12.00 -3.48
N GLU A 24 1.29 10.97 -3.53
CA GLU A 24 2.50 11.02 -4.36
C GLU A 24 2.25 10.49 -5.77
N VAL A 25 1.20 9.70 -5.95
CA VAL A 25 0.85 9.11 -7.25
C VAL A 25 -0.62 9.38 -7.52
N PRO A 26 -0.97 10.64 -7.86
CA PRO A 26 -2.39 11.01 -8.01
C PRO A 26 -3.16 10.16 -9.03
N ASN A 27 -2.49 9.65 -10.04
CA ASN A 27 -3.17 8.84 -11.05
C ASN A 27 -3.69 7.51 -10.52
N LEU A 28 -3.20 7.08 -9.35
CA LEU A 28 -3.75 5.87 -8.73
C LEU A 28 -5.21 6.06 -8.32
N ALA A 29 -5.62 7.31 -8.05
CA ALA A 29 -7.00 7.58 -7.69
C ALA A 29 -7.97 7.30 -8.84
N ASN A 30 -7.45 7.16 -10.06
CA ASN A 30 -8.27 6.84 -11.23
C ASN A 30 -8.38 5.34 -11.50
N LEU A 31 -7.67 4.54 -10.72
CA LEU A 31 -7.67 3.10 -10.93
C LEU A 31 -8.63 2.43 -9.97
N LYS A 32 -9.53 1.63 -10.51
CA LYS A 32 -10.44 0.82 -9.70
C LYS A 32 -9.87 -0.57 -9.62
N ILE A 33 -9.26 -0.87 -8.48
CA ILE A 33 -8.57 -2.13 -8.28
C ILE A 33 -8.88 -2.68 -6.90
N VAL A 34 -9.11 -3.97 -6.82
CA VAL A 34 -9.23 -4.66 -5.54
C VAL A 34 -7.90 -5.32 -5.24
N ILE A 35 -7.34 -5.00 -4.09
CA ILE A 35 -6.07 -5.55 -3.63
C ILE A 35 -6.33 -6.43 -2.43
N GLY A 36 -5.79 -7.66 -2.47
CA GLY A 36 -5.75 -8.50 -1.29
C GLY A 36 -4.46 -8.19 -0.54
N LEU A 37 -4.58 -7.71 0.67
CA LEU A 37 -3.42 -7.33 1.47
C LEU A 37 -3.19 -8.37 2.55
N GLU A 38 -1.99 -8.91 2.58
CA GLU A 38 -1.60 -9.92 3.56
C GLU A 38 -0.54 -9.34 4.48
N LEU A 39 -0.89 -9.19 5.75
CA LEU A 39 0.03 -8.70 6.76
C LEU A 39 0.52 -9.88 7.58
N ARG A 40 1.78 -10.23 7.39
CA ARG A 40 2.34 -11.41 8.05
C ARG A 40 2.92 -11.04 9.41
N GLY A 41 2.42 -11.69 10.46
CA GLY A 41 2.96 -11.53 11.79
C GLY A 41 3.61 -12.83 12.25
N ARG A 42 4.03 -12.83 13.51
CA ARG A 42 4.57 -14.04 14.10
C ARG A 42 3.42 -14.98 14.43
N GLY A 43 3.38 -16.11 13.75
CA GLY A 43 2.37 -17.10 14.04
C GLY A 43 0.99 -16.79 13.55
N ASP A 44 0.77 -15.62 12.96
CA ASP A 44 -0.53 -15.30 12.39
C ASP A 44 -0.37 -14.42 11.17
N THR A 45 -1.38 -14.46 10.33
CA THR A 45 -1.43 -13.65 9.12
C THR A 45 -2.81 -13.03 9.05
N GLN A 46 -2.85 -11.73 8.82
CA GLN A 46 -4.13 -11.01 8.68
C GLN A 46 -4.34 -10.65 7.22
N LEU A 47 -5.56 -10.88 6.75
CA LEU A 47 -5.92 -10.60 5.37
C LEU A 47 -6.95 -9.48 5.33
N TYR A 48 -6.79 -8.59 4.35
CA TYR A 48 -7.69 -7.48 4.14
C TYR A 48 -8.00 -7.32 2.67
N ARG A 49 -9.21 -6.90 2.40
CA ARG A 49 -9.63 -6.53 1.05
C ARG A 49 -9.62 -5.01 0.98
N VAL A 50 -8.83 -4.47 0.05
CA VAL A 50 -8.68 -3.04 -0.11
C VAL A 50 -9.16 -2.66 -1.51
N GLU A 51 -10.25 -1.93 -1.59
CA GLU A 51 -10.81 -1.51 -2.86
C GLU A 51 -10.45 -0.06 -3.12
N LEU A 52 -9.70 0.15 -4.20
CA LEU A 52 -9.29 1.49 -4.60
C LEU A 52 -10.29 2.04 -5.62
N PRO A 53 -10.48 3.36 -5.70
CA PRO A 53 -9.68 4.40 -5.06
C PRO A 53 -10.07 4.76 -3.64
N GLY A 54 -11.23 4.47 -3.18
CA GLY A 54 -11.78 4.76 -1.88
C GLY A 54 -10.84 5.30 -0.82
N PRO A 55 -10.07 4.48 -0.11
CA PRO A 55 -10.15 3.02 -0.13
C PRO A 55 -11.33 2.50 0.70
N LYS A 56 -11.88 1.41 0.24
CA LYS A 56 -12.88 0.68 1.00
C LYS A 56 -12.19 -0.56 1.55
N ILE A 57 -12.09 -0.64 2.86
CA ILE A 57 -11.29 -1.67 3.52
C ILE A 57 -12.19 -2.60 4.31
N SER A 58 -12.02 -3.91 4.12
CA SER A 58 -12.71 -4.89 4.92
C SER A 58 -11.75 -6.01 5.27
N LYS A 59 -11.97 -6.61 6.43
CA LYS A 59 -11.13 -7.70 6.90
C LYS A 59 -11.56 -8.99 6.22
N GLY A 60 -10.59 -9.78 5.82
CA GLY A 60 -10.85 -11.09 5.26
C GLY A 60 -10.26 -11.26 3.87
N TYR A 61 -10.45 -12.45 3.35
CA TYR A 61 -9.94 -12.84 2.05
C TYR A 61 -10.70 -12.12 0.93
N ALA A 62 -9.96 -11.65 -0.06
CA ALA A 62 -10.57 -11.01 -1.23
C ALA A 62 -10.51 -11.99 -2.41
N ASP A 63 -11.64 -12.62 -2.71
CA ASP A 63 -11.70 -13.55 -3.82
C ASP A 63 -11.74 -12.86 -5.17
N ASP A 64 -11.96 -11.55 -5.17
CA ASP A 64 -12.00 -10.72 -6.38
C ASP A 64 -10.75 -9.86 -6.54
N GLU A 65 -9.69 -10.17 -5.82
CA GLU A 65 -8.47 -9.37 -5.91
C GLU A 65 -7.83 -9.45 -7.29
N ARG A 66 -7.33 -8.30 -7.73
CA ARG A 66 -6.57 -8.22 -8.97
C ARG A 66 -5.07 -8.25 -8.67
N LEU A 67 -4.72 -7.78 -7.50
CA LEU A 67 -3.35 -7.84 -6.99
C LEU A 67 -3.37 -8.39 -5.58
N HIS A 68 -2.33 -9.14 -5.24
CA HIS A 68 -2.13 -9.63 -3.89
C HIS A 68 -0.81 -9.08 -3.38
N VAL A 69 -0.86 -8.33 -2.29
CA VAL A 69 0.32 -7.70 -1.71
C VAL A 69 0.59 -8.33 -0.36
N SER A 70 1.80 -8.86 -0.19
CA SER A 70 2.21 -9.52 1.07
C SER A 70 3.39 -8.76 1.66
N ILE A 71 3.30 -8.44 2.95
CA ILE A 71 4.33 -7.68 3.63
C ILE A 71 4.33 -8.04 5.12
N PRO A 72 5.53 -8.08 5.77
CA PRO A 72 5.58 -8.28 7.21
C PRO A 72 4.85 -7.13 7.92
N ARG A 73 4.05 -7.47 8.93
CA ARG A 73 3.23 -6.48 9.63
C ARG A 73 4.05 -5.33 10.21
N SER A 74 5.18 -5.64 10.84
CA SER A 74 6.00 -4.59 11.44
C SER A 74 6.54 -3.62 10.39
N HIS A 75 6.94 -4.14 9.24
CA HIS A 75 7.44 -3.30 8.16
C HIS A 75 6.31 -2.44 7.59
N PHE A 76 5.12 -3.04 7.45
CA PHE A 76 3.96 -2.30 6.98
C PHE A 76 3.63 -1.14 7.91
N ASN A 77 3.65 -1.38 9.22
CA ASN A 77 3.34 -0.34 10.19
C ASN A 77 4.29 0.85 10.07
N GLU A 78 5.57 0.57 9.90
CA GLU A 78 6.55 1.64 9.71
C GLU A 78 6.29 2.44 8.44
N LEU A 79 6.03 1.73 7.34
CA LEU A 79 5.77 2.41 6.07
C LEU A 79 4.48 3.20 6.11
N ALA A 80 3.45 2.67 6.78
CA ALA A 80 2.16 3.35 6.85
C ALA A 80 2.25 4.65 7.64
N GLU A 81 3.11 4.70 8.65
CA GLU A 81 3.23 5.88 9.49
C GLU A 81 4.10 6.96 8.85
N ASP A 82 5.25 6.59 8.35
CA ASP A 82 6.23 7.57 7.89
C ASP A 82 6.76 7.32 6.49
N GLY A 83 6.34 6.25 5.84
CA GLY A 83 6.90 5.87 4.56
C GLY A 83 6.49 6.80 3.43
N LYS A 84 7.45 7.09 2.57
CA LYS A 84 7.21 7.78 1.32
C LYS A 84 7.24 6.77 0.19
N LEU A 85 6.81 7.17 -0.99
CA LEU A 85 6.77 6.28 -2.13
C LEU A 85 8.11 5.57 -2.35
N ARG A 86 9.22 6.29 -2.21
CA ARG A 86 10.55 5.69 -2.38
C ARG A 86 10.81 4.59 -1.37
N HIS A 87 10.28 4.71 -0.15
CA HIS A 87 10.47 3.69 0.88
C HIS A 87 9.69 2.43 0.54
N TRP A 88 8.50 2.58 -0.03
CA TRP A 88 7.72 1.44 -0.51
C TRP A 88 8.46 0.75 -1.66
N HIS A 89 9.03 1.55 -2.57
CA HIS A 89 9.77 1.01 -3.70
C HIS A 89 11.01 0.24 -3.23
N GLU A 90 11.74 0.81 -2.27
CA GLU A 90 12.90 0.13 -1.69
C GLU A 90 12.52 -1.19 -1.02
N ALA A 91 11.41 -1.20 -0.29
CA ALA A 91 10.93 -2.41 0.35
C ALA A 91 10.59 -3.48 -0.69
N TRP A 92 10.03 -3.07 -1.81
CA TRP A 92 9.74 -3.99 -2.90
C TRP A 92 11.04 -4.54 -3.51
N ASP A 93 11.98 -3.66 -3.80
CA ASP A 93 13.27 -4.07 -4.38
C ASP A 93 14.01 -5.03 -3.48
N HIS A 94 13.90 -4.87 -2.16
CA HIS A 94 14.57 -5.74 -1.22
C HIS A 94 13.76 -7.00 -0.88
N GLY A 95 12.62 -7.18 -1.50
CA GLY A 95 11.82 -8.38 -1.29
C GLY A 95 10.96 -8.39 -0.05
N HIS A 96 10.86 -7.26 0.66
CA HIS A 96 9.99 -7.17 1.83
C HIS A 96 8.52 -7.06 1.44
N VAL A 97 8.25 -6.44 0.31
CA VAL A 97 6.91 -6.34 -0.25
C VAL A 97 6.85 -7.22 -1.49
N LYS A 98 5.92 -8.16 -1.48
CA LYS A 98 5.72 -9.07 -2.63
C LYS A 98 4.38 -8.78 -3.26
N VAL A 99 4.38 -8.64 -4.57
CA VAL A 99 3.17 -8.35 -5.33
C VAL A 99 2.95 -9.44 -6.36
N GLU A 100 1.76 -10.03 -6.33
CA GLU A 100 1.36 -11.06 -7.28
C GLU A 100 0.02 -10.70 -7.87
N GLY A 101 -0.38 -11.36 -8.95
CA GLY A 101 -1.70 -11.18 -9.52
C GLY A 101 -1.64 -10.91 -11.01
N ASP A 102 -2.65 -10.22 -11.52
CA ASP A 102 -2.78 -9.96 -12.95
C ASP A 102 -1.57 -9.18 -13.47
N PRO A 103 -0.78 -9.78 -14.40
CA PRO A 103 0.42 -9.10 -14.91
C PRO A 103 0.13 -7.75 -15.58
N ARG A 104 -1.05 -7.60 -16.19
CA ARG A 104 -1.40 -6.35 -16.84
C ARG A 104 -1.63 -5.25 -15.82
N VAL A 105 -2.24 -5.61 -14.69
CA VAL A 105 -2.47 -4.65 -13.61
C VAL A 105 -1.14 -4.29 -12.95
N GLN A 106 -0.28 -5.27 -12.73
CA GLN A 106 1.05 -5.02 -12.17
C GLN A 106 1.84 -4.05 -13.05
N LYS A 107 1.79 -4.26 -14.36
CA LYS A 107 2.50 -3.39 -15.30
C LYS A 107 1.94 -1.98 -15.27
N LEU A 108 0.61 -1.86 -15.25
CA LEU A 108 -0.03 -0.56 -15.23
C LEU A 108 0.34 0.22 -13.97
N VAL A 109 0.26 -0.42 -12.81
CA VAL A 109 0.61 0.22 -11.55
C VAL A 109 2.08 0.61 -11.55
N GLY A 110 2.96 -0.27 -12.04
CA GLY A 110 4.37 0.03 -12.13
C GLY A 110 4.66 1.24 -12.99
N GLN A 111 3.98 1.37 -14.12
CA GLN A 111 4.16 2.53 -15.00
C GLN A 111 3.70 3.82 -14.35
N VAL A 112 2.57 3.80 -13.65
CA VAL A 112 2.05 4.98 -12.99
C VAL A 112 3.00 5.43 -11.88
N VAL A 113 3.51 4.48 -11.10
CA VAL A 113 4.46 4.77 -10.03
C VAL A 113 5.77 5.33 -10.60
N ALA A 114 6.28 4.71 -11.67
CA ALA A 114 7.54 5.17 -12.28
C ALA A 114 7.42 6.60 -12.79
N LYS A 115 6.29 6.95 -13.38
CA LYS A 115 6.07 8.33 -13.84
C LYS A 115 6.04 9.32 -12.69
N ALA A 116 5.40 8.95 -11.58
CA ALA A 116 5.33 9.82 -10.42
C ALA A 116 6.72 10.04 -9.82
N GLU A 117 7.53 8.99 -9.74
CA GLU A 117 8.89 9.10 -9.23
C GLU A 117 9.76 9.97 -10.13
N ALA A 118 9.62 9.83 -11.43
CA ALA A 118 10.37 10.64 -12.38
C ALA A 118 10.02 12.12 -12.22
N ARG A 119 8.74 12.44 -12.08
CA ARG A 119 8.32 13.83 -11.87
C ARG A 119 8.85 14.39 -10.56
N SER A 120 8.85 13.58 -9.52
CA SER A 120 9.36 13.99 -8.22
C SER A 120 10.86 14.33 -8.31
N ARG A 121 11.63 13.51 -9.02
CA ARG A 121 13.06 13.78 -9.21
C ARG A 121 13.30 15.06 -9.99
N LEU A 122 12.50 15.30 -11.03
CA LEU A 122 12.63 16.53 -11.81
C LEU A 122 12.35 17.76 -10.98
N ARG A 123 11.33 17.71 -10.13
CA ARG A 123 11.03 18.84 -9.26
C ARG A 123 12.15 19.12 -8.27
N LYS A 124 12.79 18.08 -7.78
CA LYS A 124 13.89 18.24 -6.83
C LYS A 124 15.15 18.75 -7.49
N ALA A 125 15.29 18.57 -8.80
CA ALA A 125 16.46 19.02 -9.52
C ALA A 125 16.46 20.54 -9.73
N HIS A 126 15.34 21.19 -9.48
CA HIS A 126 15.23 22.62 -9.56
C HIS A 126 15.22 23.23 -8.15
#